data_6c404973b56d36d20d1a27cecf5a61ad
#
_entry.id   6c404973b56d36d20d1a27cecf5a61ad
#
_cell.length_a   1.000
_cell.length_b   1.000
_cell.length_c   1.000
_cell.angle_alpha   90.00
_cell.angle_beta   90.00
_cell.angle_gamma   90.00
#
_symmetry.space_group_name_H-M   'P 1'
#
loop_
_entity.id
_entity.type
_entity.pdbx_description
1 polymer ?
#
loop_
_entity_poly.entity_id
_entity_poly.type
_entity_poly.pdbx_seq_one_letter_code
_entity_poly.pdbx_strand_id
1 'polypeptide(L)'
;AAEPDSVIDLSVKGTDKPETDVCGVQVDTELAKYTLLVVEDEIELRNYLLGVLQAEFKEVFVAGDGEEAWEILGQCQPDIVISDVMMPRTDGFELCYRIKNDVAVSHIPVVLLTARVDQASSVEGDKSGADIYLAKPFDIDSLLVILRNILRQRDLLRVRYRESGCLFSPKEDATSNADEQFMCKLNTLLRENLSNPDLNVPFIASAMAMSRTTLYSKFSHLSDVSVGDYVIRFRMVEASRLLSSHKDMSIQEVADRVGFSSARYFSTA
;
A
#
# COMPACT_ATOMS: atom_id res chain seq x y z
N ALA A 1 86.83 -11.27 -10.07
CA ALA A 1 86.92 -9.83 -9.90
C ALA A 1 85.55 -9.29 -9.69
N ALA A 2 85.26 -9.04 -8.52
CA ALA A 2 84.87 -7.88 -7.78
C ALA A 2 83.64 -7.14 -8.29
N GLU A 3 82.64 -7.17 -7.47
CA GLU A 3 81.59 -6.23 -7.27
C GLU A 3 82.09 -4.81 -6.98
N PRO A 4 81.20 -3.78 -6.88
CA PRO A 4 80.44 -3.61 -5.65
C PRO A 4 79.02 -2.92 -5.74
N ASP A 5 78.27 -3.14 -4.65
CA ASP A 5 77.41 -2.26 -3.90
C ASP A 5 76.48 -1.25 -4.60
N SER A 6 75.23 -1.48 -4.46
CA SER A 6 74.20 -0.47 -4.58
C SER A 6 73.54 -0.20 -3.23
N VAL A 7 73.62 1.01 -2.84
CA VAL A 7 73.14 1.67 -1.62
C VAL A 7 71.62 1.66 -1.60
N ILE A 8 71.04 1.25 -0.47
CA ILE A 8 69.61 1.37 -0.16
C ILE A 8 69.34 2.77 0.34
N ASP A 9 68.53 3.54 -0.38
CA ASP A 9 67.97 4.81 0.06
C ASP A 9 66.65 4.59 0.81
N LEU A 10 66.69 4.83 2.12
CA LEU A 10 65.55 4.83 3.01
C LEU A 10 65.02 6.25 3.14
N SER A 11 64.14 6.69 2.26
CA SER A 11 63.34 7.88 2.46
C SER A 11 61.92 7.50 2.94
N VAL A 12 61.75 7.59 4.24
CA VAL A 12 60.45 7.53 4.90
C VAL A 12 59.69 8.82 4.59
N LYS A 13 58.57 8.74 3.90
CA LYS A 13 57.55 9.77 3.86
C LYS A 13 56.15 9.13 3.83
N GLY A 14 55.33 9.57 4.75
CA GLY A 14 53.87 9.56 4.61
C GLY A 14 53.16 8.69 5.63
N THR A 15 52.78 9.33 6.66
CA THR A 15 51.79 8.86 7.65
C THR A 15 50.46 8.62 6.96
N ASP A 16 50.15 7.39 6.62
CA ASP A 16 48.80 6.96 6.30
C ASP A 16 48.03 6.76 7.62
N LYS A 17 47.04 7.60 7.85
CA LYS A 17 46.01 7.37 8.84
C LYS A 17 45.20 6.15 8.38
N PRO A 18 44.80 5.25 9.28
CA PRO A 18 43.82 4.24 8.91
C PRO A 18 42.49 4.95 8.59
N GLU A 19 42.07 4.89 7.33
CA GLU A 19 40.69 5.14 6.96
C GLU A 19 39.85 4.10 7.70
N THR A 20 39.16 4.57 8.72
CA THR A 20 38.04 3.83 9.27
C THR A 20 37.01 3.75 8.15
N ASP A 21 36.94 2.58 7.53
CA ASP A 21 35.75 2.17 6.77
C ASP A 21 34.55 2.33 7.69
N VAL A 22 33.91 3.47 7.60
CA VAL A 22 32.54 3.63 8.05
C VAL A 22 31.74 2.76 7.12
N CYS A 23 31.37 1.59 7.65
CA CYS A 23 30.41 0.68 7.03
C CYS A 23 29.24 1.54 6.56
N GLY A 24 29.19 1.79 5.26
CA GLY A 24 28.09 2.51 4.64
C GLY A 24 26.84 1.68 4.86
N VAL A 25 26.02 2.06 5.82
CA VAL A 25 24.64 1.64 5.91
C VAL A 25 24.04 2.03 4.57
N GLN A 26 23.86 1.06 3.70
CA GLN A 26 23.06 1.24 2.50
C GLN A 26 21.66 1.55 3.02
N VAL A 27 21.30 2.83 3.02
CA VAL A 27 19.92 3.25 3.26
C VAL A 27 19.11 2.59 2.17
N ASP A 28 18.31 1.59 2.55
CA ASP A 28 17.46 0.85 1.65
C ASP A 28 16.35 1.79 1.20
N THR A 29 16.50 2.37 0.03
CA THR A 29 15.59 3.41 -0.50
C THR A 29 14.18 2.91 -0.77
N GLU A 30 13.92 1.61 -0.56
CA GLU A 30 12.64 0.99 -0.87
C GLU A 30 11.50 1.45 0.05
N LEU A 31 11.79 1.70 1.35
CA LEU A 31 10.81 2.19 2.33
C LEU A 31 10.69 3.72 2.37
N ALA A 32 11.66 4.45 1.84
CA ALA A 32 11.73 5.92 1.92
C ALA A 32 10.59 6.67 1.18
N LYS A 33 9.72 5.98 0.48
CA LYS A 33 8.55 6.56 -0.18
C LYS A 33 7.26 6.43 0.64
N TYR A 34 7.25 5.60 1.69
CA TYR A 34 6.07 5.27 2.48
C TYR A 34 6.03 5.99 3.81
N THR A 35 4.83 6.15 4.33
CA THR A 35 4.53 6.70 5.65
C THR A 35 4.09 5.61 6.61
N LEU A 36 4.50 5.71 7.87
CA LEU A 36 4.26 4.72 8.92
C LEU A 36 3.58 5.37 10.12
N LEU A 37 2.63 4.67 10.73
CA LEU A 37 2.09 4.99 12.06
C LEU A 37 2.54 3.92 13.05
N VAL A 38 3.17 4.34 14.14
CA VAL A 38 3.56 3.50 15.29
C VAL A 38 2.68 3.83 16.47
N VAL A 39 1.98 2.83 17.00
CA VAL A 39 1.09 2.95 18.15
C VAL A 39 1.64 2.10 19.29
N GLU A 40 2.11 2.74 20.34
CA GLU A 40 2.77 2.09 21.47
C GLU A 40 2.60 2.98 22.71
N ASP A 41 2.11 2.45 23.82
CA ASP A 41 1.86 3.23 25.03
C ASP A 41 3.15 3.43 25.85
N GLU A 42 4.11 2.49 25.77
CA GLU A 42 5.39 2.61 26.44
C GLU A 42 6.29 3.65 25.73
N ILE A 43 6.52 4.77 26.41
CA ILE A 43 7.25 5.93 25.84
C ILE A 43 8.67 5.56 25.39
N GLU A 44 9.38 4.71 26.14
CA GLU A 44 10.75 4.32 25.80
C GLU A 44 10.79 3.49 24.53
N LEU A 45 9.91 2.49 24.39
CA LEU A 45 9.82 1.65 23.21
C LEU A 45 9.33 2.47 21.99
N ARG A 46 8.33 3.33 22.19
CA ARG A 46 7.83 4.24 21.13
C ARG A 46 8.93 5.14 20.58
N ASN A 47 9.72 5.77 21.45
CA ASN A 47 10.83 6.64 21.07
C ASN A 47 11.97 5.85 20.38
N TYR A 48 12.25 4.64 20.84
CA TYR A 48 13.21 3.75 20.22
C TYR A 48 12.78 3.39 18.79
N LEU A 49 11.54 2.94 18.62
CA LEU A 49 10.99 2.62 17.30
C LEU A 49 10.98 3.84 16.38
N LEU A 50 10.57 5.01 16.87
CA LEU A 50 10.62 6.25 16.12
C LEU A 50 12.05 6.55 15.66
N GLY A 51 13.04 6.48 16.56
CA GLY A 51 14.44 6.79 16.26
C GLY A 51 15.04 5.91 15.17
N VAL A 52 14.65 4.63 15.13
CA VAL A 52 15.15 3.70 14.12
C VAL A 52 14.36 3.83 12.81
N LEU A 53 13.03 3.86 12.88
CA LEU A 53 12.18 3.79 11.69
C LEU A 53 12.13 5.11 10.90
N GLN A 54 12.35 6.27 11.53
CA GLN A 54 12.39 7.55 10.83
C GLN A 54 13.54 7.67 9.82
N ALA A 55 14.60 6.85 9.95
CA ALA A 55 15.70 6.80 8.99
C ALA A 55 15.34 6.00 7.72
N GLU A 56 14.35 5.11 7.81
CA GLU A 56 13.95 4.18 6.75
C GLU A 56 12.71 4.66 5.99
N PHE A 57 11.77 5.33 6.67
CA PHE A 57 10.50 5.78 6.10
C PHE A 57 10.52 7.27 5.74
N LYS A 58 9.65 7.66 4.81
CA LYS A 58 9.44 9.06 4.42
C LYS A 58 9.01 9.92 5.61
N GLU A 59 8.10 9.39 6.42
CA GLU A 59 7.54 10.05 7.60
C GLU A 59 7.02 8.99 8.55
N VAL A 60 7.23 9.18 9.85
CA VAL A 60 6.76 8.29 10.91
C VAL A 60 5.93 9.09 11.88
N PHE A 61 4.65 8.74 11.96
CA PHE A 61 3.72 9.23 12.97
C PHE A 61 3.76 8.33 14.20
N VAL A 62 3.49 8.88 15.37
CA VAL A 62 3.45 8.12 16.61
C VAL A 62 2.18 8.44 17.38
N ALA A 63 1.62 7.45 18.05
CA ALA A 63 0.48 7.56 18.94
C ALA A 63 0.74 6.77 20.24
N GLY A 64 0.17 7.22 21.33
CA GLY A 64 0.28 6.56 22.63
C GLY A 64 -0.84 5.57 22.93
N ASP A 65 -1.88 5.53 22.11
CA ASP A 65 -3.01 4.59 22.22
C ASP A 65 -3.86 4.59 20.96
N GLY A 66 -4.89 3.73 20.94
CA GLY A 66 -5.74 3.55 19.78
C GLY A 66 -6.63 4.76 19.45
N GLU A 67 -7.00 5.62 20.40
CA GLU A 67 -7.80 6.81 20.11
C GLU A 67 -6.96 7.89 19.42
N GLU A 68 -5.76 8.16 19.92
CA GLU A 68 -4.81 9.08 19.26
C GLU A 68 -4.45 8.57 17.86
N ALA A 69 -4.22 7.25 17.72
CA ALA A 69 -3.98 6.63 16.44
C ALA A 69 -5.13 6.83 15.46
N TRP A 70 -6.37 6.73 15.93
CA TRP A 70 -7.56 6.92 15.10
C TRP A 70 -7.69 8.36 14.60
N GLU A 71 -7.36 9.36 15.42
CA GLU A 71 -7.32 10.76 15.00
C GLU A 71 -6.27 11.01 13.90
N ILE A 72 -5.06 10.42 14.07
CA ILE A 72 -3.99 10.51 13.07
C ILE A 72 -4.39 9.84 11.76
N LEU A 73 -5.01 8.65 11.81
CA LEU A 73 -5.51 7.94 10.63
C LEU A 73 -6.50 8.79 9.82
N GLY A 74 -7.37 9.56 10.49
CA GLY A 74 -8.31 10.47 9.85
C GLY A 74 -7.65 11.65 9.13
N GLN A 75 -6.45 12.05 9.54
CA GLN A 75 -5.75 13.23 9.02
C GLN A 75 -4.68 12.89 7.99
N CYS A 76 -3.87 11.86 8.23
CA CYS A 76 -2.62 11.59 7.50
C CYS A 76 -2.66 10.35 6.61
N GLN A 77 -3.55 9.38 6.87
CA GLN A 77 -3.67 8.11 6.14
C GLN A 77 -2.32 7.44 5.83
N PRO A 78 -1.62 6.89 6.83
CA PRO A 78 -0.33 6.26 6.65
C PRO A 78 -0.42 5.02 5.75
N ASP A 79 0.69 4.66 5.11
CA ASP A 79 0.74 3.48 4.23
C ASP A 79 0.71 2.16 4.99
N ILE A 80 1.13 2.15 6.27
CA ILE A 80 1.16 0.98 7.15
C ILE A 80 1.07 1.41 8.62
N VAL A 81 0.45 0.57 9.45
CA VAL A 81 0.34 0.75 10.91
C VAL A 81 1.06 -0.39 11.62
N ILE A 82 1.85 -0.05 12.64
CA ILE A 82 2.34 -0.97 13.66
C ILE A 82 1.67 -0.59 14.96
N SER A 83 1.05 -1.54 15.65
CA SER A 83 0.39 -1.27 16.92
C SER A 83 0.74 -2.33 17.96
N ASP A 84 1.04 -1.91 19.19
CA ASP A 84 0.97 -2.86 20.32
C ASP A 84 -0.46 -3.34 20.48
N VAL A 85 -0.60 -4.57 20.94
CA VAL A 85 -1.89 -5.16 21.31
C VAL A 85 -2.36 -4.63 22.66
N MET A 86 -1.46 -4.55 23.64
CA MET A 86 -1.80 -4.26 25.04
C MET A 86 -1.61 -2.77 25.35
N MET A 87 -2.61 -1.97 25.07
CA MET A 87 -2.58 -0.53 25.34
C MET A 87 -3.80 -0.09 26.18
N PRO A 88 -3.68 1.02 26.92
CA PRO A 88 -4.82 1.58 27.65
C PRO A 88 -5.86 2.19 26.68
N ARG A 89 -7.09 2.36 27.17
CA ARG A 89 -8.23 2.92 26.44
C ARG A 89 -8.68 2.02 25.29
N THR A 90 -8.19 2.20 24.10
CA THR A 90 -8.44 1.34 22.93
C THR A 90 -7.22 0.48 22.66
N ASP A 91 -7.37 -0.83 22.79
CA ASP A 91 -6.31 -1.79 22.53
C ASP A 91 -6.04 -1.98 21.02
N GLY A 92 -4.93 -2.69 20.70
CA GLY A 92 -4.52 -2.88 19.32
C GLY A 92 -5.49 -3.76 18.50
N PHE A 93 -6.21 -4.69 19.14
CA PHE A 93 -7.22 -5.50 18.44
C PHE A 93 -8.42 -4.67 18.05
N GLU A 94 -8.92 -3.84 18.97
CA GLU A 94 -10.04 -2.94 18.69
C GLU A 94 -9.67 -1.90 17.64
N LEU A 95 -8.48 -1.28 17.76
CA LEU A 95 -7.97 -0.37 16.73
C LEU A 95 -7.92 -1.04 15.37
N CYS A 96 -7.34 -2.23 15.28
CA CYS A 96 -7.25 -3.00 14.05
C CYS A 96 -8.65 -3.32 13.48
N TYR A 97 -9.57 -3.78 14.33
CA TYR A 97 -10.95 -4.04 13.94
C TYR A 97 -11.63 -2.79 13.38
N ARG A 98 -11.46 -1.63 14.03
CA ARG A 98 -11.99 -0.33 13.55
C ARG A 98 -11.39 0.03 12.20
N ILE A 99 -10.07 -0.09 12.01
CA ILE A 99 -9.39 0.16 10.74
C ILE A 99 -9.96 -0.75 9.65
N LYS A 100 -10.05 -2.05 9.88
CA LYS A 100 -10.48 -3.02 8.86
C LYS A 100 -11.97 -2.92 8.49
N ASN A 101 -12.80 -2.38 9.36
CA ASN A 101 -14.22 -2.17 9.09
C ASN A 101 -14.56 -0.77 8.57
N ASP A 102 -13.65 0.18 8.63
CA ASP A 102 -13.85 1.52 8.06
C ASP A 102 -13.45 1.56 6.59
N VAL A 103 -14.38 1.94 5.71
CA VAL A 103 -14.17 1.94 4.25
C VAL A 103 -13.02 2.86 3.83
N ALA A 104 -12.76 3.95 4.56
CA ALA A 104 -11.72 4.91 4.20
C ALA A 104 -10.30 4.40 4.46
N VAL A 105 -10.11 3.59 5.51
CA VAL A 105 -8.79 3.15 6.00
C VAL A 105 -8.60 1.63 6.00
N SER A 106 -9.62 0.84 5.62
CA SER A 106 -9.56 -0.65 5.65
C SER A 106 -8.44 -1.23 4.78
N HIS A 107 -7.96 -0.49 3.80
CA HIS A 107 -6.86 -0.87 2.92
C HIS A 107 -5.49 -0.74 3.58
N ILE A 108 -5.38 -0.05 4.73
CA ILE A 108 -4.10 0.14 5.43
C ILE A 108 -3.72 -1.17 6.13
N PRO A 109 -2.56 -1.76 5.84
CA PRO A 109 -2.10 -2.95 6.53
C PRO A 109 -1.76 -2.63 7.99
N VAL A 110 -2.08 -3.58 8.87
CA VAL A 110 -1.85 -3.48 10.31
C VAL A 110 -0.98 -4.63 10.77
N VAL A 111 0.15 -4.31 11.39
CA VAL A 111 1.05 -5.24 12.07
C VAL A 111 0.81 -5.11 13.57
N LEU A 112 0.37 -6.16 14.23
CA LEU A 112 0.15 -6.18 15.67
C LEU A 112 1.36 -6.77 16.38
N LEU A 113 1.89 -6.02 17.35
CA LEU A 113 2.96 -6.46 18.24
C LEU A 113 2.34 -7.12 19.47
N THR A 114 2.68 -8.37 19.78
CA THR A 114 2.06 -9.13 20.85
C THR A 114 3.09 -9.75 21.79
N ALA A 115 2.82 -9.76 23.10
CA ALA A 115 3.66 -10.43 24.08
C ALA A 115 3.53 -11.97 24.06
N ARG A 116 2.49 -12.52 23.41
CA ARG A 116 2.21 -13.96 23.36
C ARG A 116 1.78 -14.42 21.98
N VAL A 117 2.43 -15.45 21.47
CA VAL A 117 2.05 -16.11 20.20
C VAL A 117 0.64 -16.73 20.29
N ASP A 118 0.23 -17.18 21.49
CA ASP A 118 -1.09 -17.77 21.73
C ASP A 118 -2.25 -16.76 21.56
N GLN A 119 -2.00 -15.46 21.74
CA GLN A 119 -3.01 -14.41 21.52
C GLN A 119 -3.28 -14.19 20.02
N ALA A 120 -2.30 -14.40 19.16
CA ALA A 120 -2.49 -14.36 17.70
C ALA A 120 -3.45 -15.46 17.21
N SER A 121 -3.50 -16.60 17.92
CA SER A 121 -4.38 -17.74 17.64
C SER A 121 -5.71 -17.69 18.40
N SER A 122 -5.97 -16.60 19.15
CA SER A 122 -7.24 -16.43 19.86
C SER A 122 -8.36 -16.05 18.93
N VAL A 123 -9.61 -16.35 19.33
CA VAL A 123 -10.81 -15.93 18.57
C VAL A 123 -10.90 -14.41 18.38
N GLU A 124 -10.25 -13.63 19.24
CA GLU A 124 -10.15 -12.17 19.13
C GLU A 124 -9.13 -11.75 18.08
N GLY A 125 -7.98 -12.45 17.98
CA GLY A 125 -7.00 -12.27 16.93
C GLY A 125 -7.60 -12.50 15.55
N ASP A 126 -8.25 -13.63 15.34
CA ASP A 126 -8.91 -13.96 14.05
C ASP A 126 -9.98 -12.94 13.65
N LYS A 127 -10.67 -12.34 14.63
CA LYS A 127 -11.71 -11.33 14.37
C LYS A 127 -11.16 -9.93 14.09
N SER A 128 -9.96 -9.60 14.54
CA SER A 128 -9.37 -8.26 14.36
C SER A 128 -9.03 -7.98 12.89
N GLY A 129 -8.74 -9.02 12.11
CA GLY A 129 -8.37 -8.90 10.69
C GLY A 129 -6.99 -8.32 10.45
N ALA A 130 -6.08 -8.41 11.43
CA ALA A 130 -4.69 -7.95 11.27
C ALA A 130 -3.98 -8.72 10.15
N ASP A 131 -3.12 -8.01 9.42
CA ASP A 131 -2.38 -8.62 8.30
C ASP A 131 -1.22 -9.50 8.82
N ILE A 132 -0.57 -9.10 9.90
CA ILE A 132 0.52 -9.87 10.54
C ILE A 132 0.51 -9.65 12.05
N TYR A 133 0.93 -10.69 12.76
CA TYR A 133 1.25 -10.67 14.20
C TYR A 133 2.75 -10.89 14.37
N LEU A 134 3.40 -10.02 15.14
CA LEU A 134 4.80 -10.12 15.50
C LEU A 134 4.97 -10.25 17.01
N ALA A 135 5.58 -11.33 17.46
CA ALA A 135 5.79 -11.58 18.87
C ALA A 135 6.91 -10.71 19.45
N LYS A 136 6.69 -10.10 20.61
CA LYS A 136 7.72 -9.46 21.43
C LYS A 136 8.44 -10.54 22.28
N PRO A 137 9.80 -10.53 22.40
CA PRO A 137 10.72 -9.56 21.81
C PRO A 137 11.02 -9.86 20.34
N PHE A 138 11.15 -8.83 19.53
CA PHE A 138 11.52 -8.89 18.11
C PHE A 138 12.79 -8.07 17.85
N ASP A 139 13.51 -8.41 16.80
CA ASP A 139 14.60 -7.58 16.30
C ASP A 139 14.11 -6.63 15.20
N ILE A 140 14.79 -5.50 15.05
CA ILE A 140 14.42 -4.46 14.11
C ILE A 140 14.55 -4.94 12.67
N ASP A 141 15.58 -5.73 12.34
CA ASP A 141 15.79 -6.22 10.99
C ASP A 141 14.64 -7.11 10.54
N SER A 142 14.17 -8.01 11.41
CA SER A 142 12.97 -8.82 11.17
C SER A 142 11.72 -7.97 10.95
N LEU A 143 11.53 -6.92 11.76
CA LEU A 143 10.41 -5.99 11.59
C LEU A 143 10.49 -5.29 10.23
N LEU A 144 11.65 -4.74 9.85
CA LEU A 144 11.85 -4.07 8.56
C LEU A 144 11.60 -5.01 7.37
N VAL A 145 12.03 -6.27 7.45
CA VAL A 145 11.74 -7.29 6.42
C VAL A 145 10.25 -7.52 6.27
N ILE A 146 9.51 -7.62 7.37
CA ILE A 146 8.06 -7.79 7.36
C ILE A 146 7.38 -6.59 6.72
N LEU A 147 7.72 -5.36 7.14
CA LEU A 147 7.14 -4.12 6.60
C LEU A 147 7.40 -3.98 5.10
N ARG A 148 8.63 -4.27 4.67
CA ARG A 148 9.02 -4.25 3.25
C ARG A 148 8.20 -5.26 2.44
N ASN A 149 8.04 -6.48 2.92
CA ASN A 149 7.28 -7.50 2.23
C ASN A 149 5.80 -7.13 2.08
N ILE A 150 5.17 -6.57 3.13
CA ILE A 150 3.77 -6.12 3.07
C ILE A 150 3.61 -5.01 2.02
N LEU A 151 4.45 -3.97 2.08
CA LEU A 151 4.38 -2.84 1.17
C LEU A 151 4.69 -3.23 -0.28
N ARG A 152 5.65 -4.11 -0.49
CA ARG A 152 5.96 -4.66 -1.82
C ARG A 152 4.81 -5.48 -2.39
N GLN A 153 4.14 -6.31 -1.59
CA GLN A 153 2.96 -7.05 -2.05
C GLN A 153 1.83 -6.10 -2.48
N ARG A 154 1.62 -5.00 -1.75
CA ARG A 154 0.66 -3.97 -2.15
C ARG A 154 1.01 -3.32 -3.49
N ASP A 155 2.28 -2.95 -3.69
CA ASP A 155 2.72 -2.40 -4.97
C ASP A 155 2.51 -3.38 -6.13
N LEU A 156 2.76 -4.66 -5.92
CA LEU A 156 2.48 -5.71 -6.92
C LEU A 156 0.99 -5.84 -7.24
N LEU A 157 0.12 -5.70 -6.24
CA LEU A 157 -1.33 -5.68 -6.47
C LEU A 157 -1.73 -4.44 -7.28
N ARG A 158 -1.20 -3.25 -6.95
CA ARG A 158 -1.43 -2.02 -7.74
C ARG A 158 -1.02 -2.20 -9.21
N VAL A 159 0.16 -2.79 -9.47
CA VAL A 159 0.62 -3.07 -10.84
C VAL A 159 -0.34 -4.03 -11.54
N ARG A 160 -0.79 -5.11 -10.88
CA ARG A 160 -1.76 -6.05 -11.44
C ARG A 160 -3.09 -5.37 -11.80
N TYR A 161 -3.63 -4.52 -10.92
CA TYR A 161 -4.85 -3.76 -11.23
C TYR A 161 -4.65 -2.80 -12.40
N ARG A 162 -3.44 -2.26 -12.56
CA ARG A 162 -3.10 -1.40 -13.69
C ARG A 162 -3.00 -2.16 -15.02
N GLU A 163 -2.33 -3.31 -15.02
CA GLU A 163 -2.05 -4.10 -16.23
C GLU A 163 -3.25 -4.95 -16.68
N SER A 164 -3.99 -5.51 -15.73
CA SER A 164 -5.13 -6.39 -16.04
C SER A 164 -6.30 -5.63 -16.63
N GLY A 165 -6.27 -4.32 -16.63
CA GLY A 165 -7.39 -3.46 -17.09
C GLY A 165 -8.69 -4.11 -16.69
N CYS A 166 -9.65 -3.89 -16.27
CA CYS A 166 -11.00 -4.39 -15.99
C CYS A 166 -11.28 -5.90 -16.18
N LEU A 167 -10.28 -6.70 -16.51
CA LEU A 167 -10.43 -8.15 -16.72
C LEU A 167 -10.27 -8.98 -15.42
N PHE A 168 -10.17 -8.30 -14.27
CA PHE A 168 -10.11 -9.00 -13.00
C PHE A 168 -11.49 -9.61 -12.69
N SER A 169 -11.65 -10.89 -13.01
CA SER A 169 -12.68 -11.73 -12.41
C SER A 169 -12.09 -12.27 -11.11
N PRO A 170 -12.67 -11.96 -9.95
CA PRO A 170 -12.24 -12.59 -8.70
C PRO A 170 -12.32 -14.09 -8.86
N LYS A 171 -11.28 -14.83 -8.47
CA LYS A 171 -11.44 -16.25 -8.20
C LYS A 171 -12.40 -16.36 -7.02
N GLU A 172 -13.37 -17.25 -7.12
CA GLU A 172 -14.40 -17.51 -6.11
C GLU A 172 -13.84 -18.12 -4.80
N ASP A 173 -12.55 -18.01 -4.54
CA ASP A 173 -11.91 -18.54 -3.34
C ASP A 173 -12.10 -17.58 -2.15
N ALA A 174 -12.75 -18.10 -1.15
CA ALA A 174 -13.47 -17.54 -0.02
C ALA A 174 -12.66 -16.71 1.04
N THR A 175 -11.60 -16.03 0.67
CA THR A 175 -10.88 -15.09 1.56
C THR A 175 -10.49 -13.83 0.81
N SER A 176 -11.48 -13.18 0.15
CA SER A 176 -11.21 -11.93 -0.52
C SER A 176 -10.99 -10.82 0.51
N ASN A 177 -9.81 -10.23 0.49
CA ASN A 177 -9.47 -9.00 1.20
C ASN A 177 -10.50 -7.89 0.87
N ALA A 178 -10.77 -6.97 1.81
CA ALA A 178 -11.70 -5.85 1.64
C ALA A 178 -11.41 -5.01 0.38
N ASP A 179 -10.17 -4.98 -0.08
CA ASP A 179 -9.73 -4.30 -1.30
C ASP A 179 -10.19 -5.03 -2.57
N GLU A 180 -10.11 -6.36 -2.58
CA GLU A 180 -10.62 -7.16 -3.69
C GLU A 180 -12.14 -7.05 -3.79
N GLN A 181 -12.85 -7.06 -2.65
CA GLN A 181 -14.29 -6.83 -2.60
C GLN A 181 -14.67 -5.46 -3.14
N PHE A 182 -13.91 -4.41 -2.76
CA PHE A 182 -14.11 -3.06 -3.25
C PHE A 182 -13.93 -2.99 -4.77
N MET A 183 -12.83 -3.53 -5.31
CA MET A 183 -12.56 -3.53 -6.75
C MET A 183 -13.56 -4.39 -7.52
N CYS A 184 -13.97 -5.53 -6.96
CA CYS A 184 -15.03 -6.37 -7.53
C CYS A 184 -16.35 -5.61 -7.63
N LYS A 185 -16.77 -4.96 -6.55
CA LYS A 185 -17.99 -4.15 -6.50
C LYS A 185 -17.95 -2.98 -7.47
N LEU A 186 -16.80 -2.30 -7.56
CA LEU A 186 -16.57 -1.23 -8.53
C LEU A 186 -16.69 -1.75 -9.97
N ASN A 187 -16.00 -2.84 -10.30
CA ASN A 187 -16.03 -3.42 -11.65
C ASN A 187 -17.42 -3.93 -12.05
N THR A 188 -18.17 -4.50 -11.11
CA THR A 188 -19.57 -4.90 -11.34
C THR A 188 -20.42 -3.69 -11.65
N LEU A 189 -20.31 -2.61 -10.86
CA LEU A 189 -21.02 -1.35 -11.07
C LEU A 189 -20.70 -0.75 -12.46
N LEU A 190 -19.41 -0.74 -12.84
CA LEU A 190 -18.99 -0.23 -14.15
C LEU A 190 -19.58 -1.05 -15.30
N ARG A 191 -19.63 -2.39 -15.19
CA ARG A 191 -20.23 -3.28 -16.21
C ARG A 191 -21.73 -3.05 -16.37
N GLU A 192 -22.45 -2.94 -15.25
CA GLU A 192 -23.90 -2.73 -15.25
C GLU A 192 -24.29 -1.36 -15.82
N ASN A 193 -23.41 -0.37 -15.70
CA ASN A 193 -23.66 1.01 -16.14
C ASN A 193 -22.77 1.44 -17.32
N LEU A 194 -22.20 0.50 -18.07
CA LEU A 194 -21.22 0.78 -19.11
C LEU A 194 -21.73 1.75 -20.17
N SER A 195 -22.96 1.58 -20.63
CA SER A 195 -23.61 2.40 -21.64
C SER A 195 -24.12 3.76 -21.13
N ASN A 196 -24.08 4.00 -19.82
CA ASN A 196 -24.54 5.24 -19.22
C ASN A 196 -23.52 6.37 -19.45
N PRO A 197 -23.81 7.41 -20.24
CA PRO A 197 -22.90 8.53 -20.44
C PRO A 197 -22.63 9.33 -19.16
N ASP A 198 -23.56 9.29 -18.19
CA ASP A 198 -23.44 9.96 -16.88
C ASP A 198 -22.69 9.14 -15.83
N LEU A 199 -22.06 8.03 -16.22
CA LEU A 199 -21.19 7.25 -15.34
C LEU A 199 -19.92 8.07 -15.01
N ASN A 200 -20.03 8.85 -13.96
CA ASN A 200 -18.99 9.76 -13.45
C ASN A 200 -18.68 9.46 -11.98
N VAL A 201 -17.64 10.14 -11.44
CA VAL A 201 -17.20 9.92 -10.05
C VAL A 201 -18.32 10.16 -9.01
N PRO A 202 -19.14 11.22 -9.09
CA PRO A 202 -20.30 11.39 -8.22
C PRO A 202 -21.29 10.22 -8.26
N PHE A 203 -21.59 9.71 -9.45
CA PHE A 203 -22.46 8.54 -9.63
C PHE A 203 -21.88 7.30 -8.94
N ILE A 204 -20.60 7.01 -9.20
CA ILE A 204 -19.90 5.86 -8.61
C ILE A 204 -19.88 5.96 -7.08
N ALA A 205 -19.53 7.11 -6.52
CA ALA A 205 -19.50 7.33 -5.08
C ALA A 205 -20.87 7.08 -4.44
N SER A 206 -21.93 7.62 -5.05
CA SER A 206 -23.31 7.42 -4.59
C SER A 206 -23.73 5.96 -4.65
N ALA A 207 -23.48 5.27 -5.76
CA ALA A 207 -23.82 3.86 -5.97
C ALA A 207 -23.05 2.90 -5.03
N MET A 208 -21.83 3.28 -4.65
CA MET A 208 -21.01 2.54 -3.68
C MET A 208 -21.29 2.96 -2.22
N ALA A 209 -22.24 3.88 -1.98
CA ALA A 209 -22.61 4.40 -0.67
C ALA A 209 -21.44 5.03 0.11
N MET A 210 -20.58 5.79 -0.58
CA MET A 210 -19.43 6.47 0.02
C MET A 210 -19.30 7.92 -0.45
N SER A 211 -18.51 8.73 0.28
CA SER A 211 -18.19 10.08 -0.16
C SER A 211 -17.20 10.05 -1.34
N ARG A 212 -17.18 11.13 -2.14
CA ARG A 212 -16.18 11.27 -3.22
C ARG A 212 -14.75 11.23 -2.67
N THR A 213 -14.51 11.86 -1.54
CA THR A 213 -13.20 11.86 -0.87
C THR A 213 -12.79 10.44 -0.48
N THR A 214 -13.69 9.67 0.14
CA THR A 214 -13.46 8.27 0.50
C THR A 214 -13.17 7.41 -0.73
N LEU A 215 -13.94 7.59 -1.83
CA LEU A 215 -13.72 6.88 -3.07
C LEU A 215 -12.33 7.19 -3.66
N TYR A 216 -11.95 8.46 -3.73
CA TYR A 216 -10.64 8.87 -4.24
C TYR A 216 -9.50 8.33 -3.38
N SER A 217 -9.60 8.48 -2.05
CA SER A 217 -8.59 7.98 -1.12
C SER A 217 -8.39 6.49 -1.27
N LYS A 218 -9.44 5.69 -1.14
CA LYS A 218 -9.37 4.24 -1.26
C LYS A 218 -8.87 3.79 -2.62
N PHE A 219 -9.33 4.42 -3.70
CA PHE A 219 -8.92 4.05 -5.05
C PHE A 219 -7.47 4.41 -5.34
N SER A 220 -6.95 5.55 -4.86
CA SER A 220 -5.55 5.96 -5.04
C SER A 220 -4.56 5.03 -4.34
N HIS A 221 -4.98 4.35 -3.28
CA HIS A 221 -4.16 3.31 -2.64
C HIS A 221 -4.10 2.00 -3.42
N LEU A 222 -5.10 1.75 -4.29
CA LEU A 222 -5.21 0.52 -5.08
C LEU A 222 -4.77 0.71 -6.53
N SER A 223 -4.69 1.95 -7.02
CA SER A 223 -4.40 2.25 -8.41
C SER A 223 -3.66 3.57 -8.55
N ASP A 224 -2.67 3.61 -9.47
CA ASP A 224 -1.89 4.81 -9.80
C ASP A 224 -2.60 5.74 -10.79
N VAL A 225 -3.80 5.37 -11.24
CA VAL A 225 -4.60 6.18 -12.15
C VAL A 225 -5.78 6.80 -11.42
N SER A 226 -6.33 7.90 -11.95
CA SER A 226 -7.54 8.47 -11.38
C SER A 226 -8.76 7.56 -11.60
N VAL A 227 -9.80 7.69 -10.77
CA VAL A 227 -11.08 6.98 -10.96
C VAL A 227 -11.65 7.27 -12.35
N GLY A 228 -11.54 8.52 -12.83
CA GLY A 228 -12.00 8.92 -14.16
C GLY A 228 -11.25 8.19 -15.29
N ASP A 229 -9.91 8.17 -15.21
CA ASP A 229 -9.08 7.45 -16.18
C ASP A 229 -9.35 5.95 -16.15
N TYR A 230 -9.62 5.39 -14.97
CA TYR A 230 -9.99 3.98 -14.84
C TYR A 230 -11.30 3.67 -15.57
N VAL A 231 -12.31 4.51 -15.44
CA VAL A 231 -13.58 4.38 -16.18
C VAL A 231 -13.35 4.43 -17.69
N ILE A 232 -12.52 5.39 -18.15
CA ILE A 232 -12.19 5.51 -19.58
C ILE A 232 -11.48 4.25 -20.07
N ARG A 233 -10.46 3.76 -19.35
CA ARG A 233 -9.77 2.52 -19.71
C ARG A 233 -10.71 1.32 -19.72
N PHE A 234 -11.63 1.24 -18.76
CA PHE A 234 -12.65 0.19 -18.70
C PHE A 234 -13.51 0.20 -19.97
N ARG A 235 -14.00 1.37 -20.36
CA ARG A 235 -14.78 1.54 -21.60
C ARG A 235 -13.99 1.15 -22.84
N MET A 236 -12.71 1.51 -22.92
CA MET A 236 -11.83 1.20 -24.06
C MET A 236 -11.56 -0.31 -24.18
N VAL A 237 -11.35 -1.01 -23.07
CA VAL A 237 -11.18 -2.47 -23.08
C VAL A 237 -12.44 -3.18 -23.58
N GLU A 238 -13.62 -2.77 -23.09
CA GLU A 238 -14.89 -3.34 -23.55
C GLU A 238 -15.18 -2.96 -25.03
N ALA A 239 -14.82 -1.75 -25.47
CA ALA A 239 -14.91 -1.36 -26.86
C ALA A 239 -14.04 -2.25 -27.77
N SER A 240 -12.80 -2.50 -27.36
CA SER A 240 -11.89 -3.40 -28.11
C SER A 240 -12.46 -4.82 -28.20
N ARG A 241 -13.07 -5.32 -27.12
CA ARG A 241 -13.73 -6.61 -27.10
C ARG A 241 -14.93 -6.65 -28.06
N LEU A 242 -15.76 -5.61 -28.07
CA LEU A 242 -16.92 -5.51 -28.97
C LEU A 242 -16.47 -5.46 -30.44
N LEU A 243 -15.47 -4.65 -30.78
CA LEU A 243 -14.91 -4.55 -32.14
C LEU A 243 -14.32 -5.90 -32.63
N SER A 244 -13.69 -6.64 -31.71
CA SER A 244 -13.10 -7.95 -32.04
C SER A 244 -14.16 -9.03 -32.24
N SER A 245 -15.27 -8.95 -31.47
CA SER A 245 -16.33 -9.95 -31.49
C SER A 245 -17.41 -9.69 -32.54
N HIS A 246 -17.62 -8.42 -32.90
CA HIS A 246 -18.71 -7.97 -33.79
C HIS A 246 -18.15 -7.08 -34.89
N LYS A 247 -17.63 -7.70 -35.95
CA LYS A 247 -16.99 -6.98 -37.06
C LYS A 247 -17.97 -6.09 -37.90
N ASP A 248 -19.27 -6.29 -37.74
CA ASP A 248 -20.31 -5.59 -38.43
C ASP A 248 -20.77 -4.29 -37.73
N MET A 249 -20.29 -4.05 -36.51
CA MET A 249 -20.67 -2.84 -35.75
C MET A 249 -19.90 -1.62 -36.24
N SER A 250 -20.62 -0.51 -36.41
CA SER A 250 -20.01 0.79 -36.68
C SER A 250 -19.30 1.34 -35.43
N ILE A 251 -18.31 2.22 -35.65
CA ILE A 251 -17.59 2.90 -34.55
C ILE A 251 -18.56 3.71 -33.67
N GLN A 252 -19.62 4.30 -34.26
CA GLN A 252 -20.64 5.03 -33.51
C GLN A 252 -21.42 4.08 -32.59
N GLU A 253 -21.86 2.94 -33.07
CA GLU A 253 -22.60 1.96 -32.27
C GLU A 253 -21.74 1.41 -31.10
N VAL A 254 -20.45 1.21 -31.33
CA VAL A 254 -19.53 0.81 -30.26
C VAL A 254 -19.39 1.91 -29.23
N ALA A 255 -19.17 3.17 -29.67
CA ALA A 255 -19.06 4.31 -28.78
C ALA A 255 -20.31 4.46 -27.88
N ASP A 256 -21.51 4.36 -28.48
CA ASP A 256 -22.78 4.45 -27.75
C ASP A 256 -22.94 3.31 -26.74
N ARG A 257 -22.55 2.07 -27.09
CA ARG A 257 -22.65 0.91 -26.19
C ARG A 257 -21.68 1.00 -25.01
N VAL A 258 -20.53 1.61 -25.18
CA VAL A 258 -19.57 1.80 -24.09
C VAL A 258 -19.71 3.17 -23.39
N GLY A 259 -20.79 3.92 -23.70
CA GLY A 259 -21.19 5.12 -22.97
C GLY A 259 -20.38 6.38 -23.31
N PHE A 260 -19.78 6.46 -24.50
CA PHE A 260 -19.21 7.71 -24.98
C PHE A 260 -20.29 8.58 -25.64
N SER A 261 -20.32 9.85 -25.28
CA SER A 261 -21.30 10.82 -25.81
C SER A 261 -21.09 11.15 -27.32
N SER A 262 -19.93 10.84 -27.88
CA SER A 262 -19.65 11.03 -29.31
C SER A 262 -18.53 10.09 -29.79
N ALA A 263 -18.65 9.63 -31.03
CA ALA A 263 -17.62 8.85 -31.72
C ALA A 263 -16.29 9.61 -31.88
N ARG A 264 -16.35 10.95 -31.98
CA ARG A 264 -15.15 11.79 -32.06
C ARG A 264 -14.33 11.71 -30.76
N TYR A 265 -14.99 11.83 -29.60
CA TYR A 265 -14.32 11.71 -28.31
C TYR A 265 -13.79 10.28 -28.09
N PHE A 266 -14.59 9.27 -28.48
CA PHE A 266 -14.16 7.87 -28.43
C PHE A 266 -12.89 7.62 -29.26
N SER A 267 -12.74 8.25 -30.44
CA SER A 267 -11.58 8.06 -31.31
C SER A 267 -10.31 8.78 -30.81
N THR A 268 -10.44 9.69 -29.85
CA THR A 268 -9.32 10.45 -29.25
C THR A 268 -8.96 10.00 -27.84
N ALA A 269 -9.78 9.19 -27.21
CA ALA A 269 -9.57 8.63 -25.89
C ALA A 269 -8.71 7.36 -25.94
#